data_600f74ac2aa2d13bd467092a2ac79602
#
_entry.id   600f74ac2aa2d13bd467092a2ac79602
#
_cell.length_a   1.000
_cell.length_b   1.000
_cell.length_c   1.000
_cell.angle_alpha   90.00
_cell.angle_beta   90.00
_cell.angle_gamma   90.00
#
_symmetry.space_group_name_H-M   'P 1'
#
loop_
_entity.id
_entity.type
_entity.pdbx_description
1 polymer ?
#
loop_
_entity_poly.entity_id
_entity_poly.type
_entity_poly.pdbx_seq_one_letter_code
_entity_poly.pdbx_strand_id
1 'polypeptide(L)'
;MKKNTRRKFIAGAVPAVALAAAPAAAQQGGATPPARKRVYRQFTPTSKAFKGQPLYSPELSFGNLVFVSGKGAGANATGDVTAQTTNVLDQIEESLKLAGSSMDRVLKVNVYLTDMKNFEGMNKAYINRFGPEPPVRTTVAVTAIPDGSLVEIDCIAHI
;
A
#
# COMPACT_ATOMS: atom_id res chain seq x y z
N MET A 1 58.93 38.42 -38.39
CA MET A 1 58.65 37.18 -39.18
C MET A 1 58.16 36.07 -38.24
N LYS A 2 56.88 35.76 -38.22
CA LYS A 2 56.29 34.66 -37.35
C LYS A 2 55.98 33.50 -38.28
N LYS A 3 56.63 32.34 -38.03
CA LYS A 3 56.42 31.12 -38.79
C LYS A 3 55.12 30.40 -38.26
N ASN A 4 54.20 30.20 -39.18
CA ASN A 4 52.93 29.53 -38.93
C ASN A 4 53.09 27.99 -39.10
N THR A 5 53.06 27.22 -38.03
CA THR A 5 53.19 25.76 -38.09
C THR A 5 51.76 25.13 -38.17
N ARG A 6 51.38 24.71 -39.37
CA ARG A 6 50.14 23.96 -39.62
C ARG A 6 50.30 22.52 -39.11
N ARG A 7 49.53 22.16 -38.09
CA ARG A 7 49.36 20.74 -37.68
C ARG A 7 48.56 19.99 -38.71
N LYS A 8 49.16 18.94 -39.30
CA LYS A 8 48.45 17.97 -40.14
C LYS A 8 47.69 17.02 -39.26
N PHE A 9 46.36 16.96 -39.41
CA PHE A 9 45.53 15.89 -38.84
C PHE A 9 45.66 14.63 -39.71
N ILE A 10 46.14 13.56 -39.12
CA ILE A 10 46.14 12.22 -39.73
C ILE A 10 44.75 11.65 -39.52
N ALA A 11 44.00 11.48 -40.58
CA ALA A 11 42.71 10.75 -40.58
C ALA A 11 43.00 9.26 -40.46
N GLY A 12 42.89 8.71 -39.27
CA GLY A 12 42.87 7.25 -39.04
C GLY A 12 41.49 6.70 -39.39
N ALA A 13 41.46 5.82 -40.39
CA ALA A 13 40.27 5.06 -40.74
C ALA A 13 39.95 4.04 -39.64
N VAL A 14 38.80 4.20 -38.97
CA VAL A 14 38.28 3.24 -38.03
C VAL A 14 37.51 2.16 -38.82
N PRO A 15 37.83 0.87 -38.68
CA PRO A 15 37.04 -0.18 -39.36
C PRO A 15 35.64 -0.20 -38.78
N ALA A 16 34.63 -0.07 -39.64
CA ALA A 16 33.23 -0.25 -39.27
C ALA A 16 33.00 -1.72 -38.88
N VAL A 17 32.82 -1.99 -37.57
CA VAL A 17 32.32 -3.26 -37.08
C VAL A 17 30.81 -3.28 -37.38
N ALA A 18 30.42 -4.06 -38.38
CA ALA A 18 29.01 -4.30 -38.60
C ALA A 18 28.44 -5.13 -37.44
N LEU A 19 27.71 -4.47 -36.54
CA LEU A 19 26.91 -5.15 -35.55
C LEU A 19 25.73 -5.80 -36.28
N ALA A 20 25.79 -7.11 -36.47
CA ALA A 20 24.65 -7.87 -36.96
C ALA A 20 23.56 -7.78 -35.88
N ALA A 21 22.49 -7.03 -36.16
CA ALA A 21 21.30 -7.00 -35.33
C ALA A 21 20.67 -8.41 -35.41
N ALA A 22 20.75 -9.17 -34.34
CA ALA A 22 19.95 -10.37 -34.17
C ALA A 22 18.46 -9.97 -34.25
N PRO A 23 17.62 -10.76 -34.99
CA PRO A 23 16.20 -10.47 -35.02
C PRO A 23 15.67 -10.56 -33.56
N ALA A 24 15.13 -9.46 -33.07
CA ALA A 24 14.39 -9.45 -31.81
C ALA A 24 13.24 -10.45 -31.99
N ALA A 25 13.35 -11.63 -31.38
CA ALA A 25 12.23 -12.54 -31.27
C ALA A 25 11.11 -11.74 -30.58
N ALA A 26 10.08 -11.40 -31.32
CA ALA A 26 8.87 -10.81 -30.77
C ALA A 26 8.36 -11.83 -29.74
N GLN A 27 8.60 -11.55 -28.46
CA GLN A 27 7.90 -12.22 -27.39
C GLN A 27 6.42 -11.96 -27.65
N GLN A 28 5.72 -12.97 -28.10
CA GLN A 28 4.27 -12.98 -28.09
C GLN A 28 3.89 -12.88 -26.61
N GLY A 29 3.75 -11.66 -26.13
CA GLY A 29 3.22 -11.37 -24.81
C GLY A 29 1.82 -11.95 -24.76
N GLY A 30 1.69 -13.13 -24.18
CA GLY A 30 0.39 -13.66 -23.85
C GLY A 30 -0.36 -12.55 -23.08
N ALA A 31 -1.50 -12.09 -23.60
CA ALA A 31 -2.27 -11.04 -22.99
C ALA A 31 -2.54 -11.43 -21.54
N THR A 32 -1.96 -10.68 -20.59
CA THR A 32 -2.26 -10.88 -19.18
C THR A 32 -3.78 -10.76 -19.02
N PRO A 33 -4.45 -11.74 -18.42
CA PRO A 33 -5.89 -11.66 -18.20
C PRO A 33 -6.22 -10.34 -17.53
N PRO A 34 -7.33 -9.69 -17.88
CA PRO A 34 -7.70 -8.42 -17.27
C PRO A 34 -7.79 -8.58 -15.75
N ALA A 35 -7.24 -7.62 -15.03
CA ALA A 35 -7.31 -7.60 -13.58
C ALA A 35 -8.77 -7.71 -13.12
N ARG A 36 -9.04 -8.59 -12.16
CA ARG A 36 -10.38 -8.80 -11.60
C ARG A 36 -10.38 -8.46 -10.12
N LYS A 37 -11.50 -7.90 -9.66
CA LYS A 37 -11.75 -7.72 -8.24
C LYS A 37 -11.90 -9.09 -7.59
N ARG A 38 -11.13 -9.33 -6.51
CA ARG A 38 -11.25 -10.50 -5.64
C ARG A 38 -11.62 -10.04 -4.24
N VAL A 39 -12.73 -10.54 -3.73
CA VAL A 39 -13.22 -10.28 -2.37
C VAL A 39 -12.85 -11.47 -1.51
N TYR A 40 -12.23 -11.24 -0.35
CA TYR A 40 -11.82 -12.30 0.58
C TYR A 40 -12.87 -12.55 1.65
N ARG A 41 -13.46 -11.48 2.19
CA ARG A 41 -14.56 -11.53 3.15
C ARG A 41 -15.63 -10.49 2.79
N GLN A 42 -16.85 -10.68 3.29
CA GLN A 42 -17.94 -9.72 3.21
C GLN A 42 -18.53 -9.51 4.60
N PHE A 43 -18.76 -8.25 4.96
CA PHE A 43 -19.49 -7.91 6.16
C PHE A 43 -20.99 -7.88 5.86
N THR A 44 -21.72 -8.81 6.47
CA THR A 44 -23.18 -8.88 6.38
C THR A 44 -23.76 -8.63 7.77
N PRO A 45 -24.46 -7.53 7.99
CA PRO A 45 -25.06 -7.23 9.28
C PRO A 45 -26.15 -8.27 9.62
N THR A 46 -26.27 -8.59 10.90
CA THR A 46 -27.34 -9.46 11.41
C THR A 46 -28.68 -8.74 11.55
N SER A 47 -28.70 -7.42 11.40
CA SER A 47 -29.90 -6.60 11.48
C SER A 47 -30.91 -6.95 10.38
N LYS A 48 -32.17 -7.13 10.75
CA LYS A 48 -33.29 -7.35 9.82
C LYS A 48 -33.49 -6.23 8.81
N ALA A 49 -33.02 -5.01 9.15
CA ALA A 49 -33.11 -3.85 8.26
C ALA A 49 -32.34 -4.04 6.93
N PHE A 50 -31.26 -4.82 6.94
CA PHE A 50 -30.43 -5.06 5.75
C PHE A 50 -30.71 -6.38 5.05
N LYS A 51 -31.68 -7.17 5.54
CA LYS A 51 -32.14 -8.42 4.91
C LYS A 51 -31.00 -9.39 4.51
N GLY A 52 -29.91 -9.43 5.28
CA GLY A 52 -28.75 -10.26 5.01
C GLY A 52 -27.90 -9.82 3.82
N GLN A 53 -28.10 -8.61 3.30
CA GLN A 53 -27.26 -8.07 2.22
C GLN A 53 -25.90 -7.63 2.75
N PRO A 54 -24.78 -7.97 2.07
CA PRO A 54 -23.48 -7.48 2.46
C PRO A 54 -23.37 -5.97 2.21
N LEU A 55 -22.86 -5.20 3.18
CA LEU A 55 -22.69 -3.76 3.08
C LEU A 55 -21.32 -3.37 2.51
N TYR A 56 -20.26 -4.12 2.87
CA TYR A 56 -18.91 -3.84 2.40
C TYR A 56 -18.03 -5.09 2.51
N SER A 57 -16.83 -5.00 1.94
CA SER A 57 -15.80 -6.02 2.04
C SER A 57 -14.69 -5.54 2.97
N PRO A 58 -14.39 -6.25 4.06
CA PRO A 58 -13.27 -5.90 4.94
C PRO A 58 -11.92 -5.83 4.23
N GLU A 59 -11.71 -6.69 3.24
CA GLU A 59 -10.56 -6.64 2.35
C GLU A 59 -10.92 -7.17 0.95
N LEU A 60 -10.29 -6.57 -0.06
CA LEU A 60 -10.37 -7.02 -1.45
C LEU A 60 -9.06 -6.73 -2.18
N SER A 61 -8.84 -7.41 -3.31
CA SER A 61 -7.74 -7.07 -4.22
C SER A 61 -8.23 -6.76 -5.63
N PHE A 62 -7.43 -5.99 -6.36
CA PHE A 62 -7.59 -5.73 -7.79
C PHE A 62 -6.19 -5.65 -8.43
N GLY A 63 -5.91 -6.53 -9.37
CA GLY A 63 -4.54 -6.72 -9.85
C GLY A 63 -3.64 -7.18 -8.71
N ASN A 64 -2.54 -6.49 -8.51
CA ASN A 64 -1.60 -6.70 -7.40
C ASN A 64 -1.85 -5.78 -6.20
N LEU A 65 -2.92 -4.97 -6.20
CA LEU A 65 -3.25 -4.10 -5.06
C LEU A 65 -4.25 -4.78 -4.13
N VAL A 66 -4.04 -4.57 -2.84
CA VAL A 66 -4.92 -4.98 -1.74
C VAL A 66 -5.46 -3.74 -1.05
N PHE A 67 -6.76 -3.72 -0.83
CA PHE A 67 -7.48 -2.66 -0.14
C PHE A 67 -8.06 -3.24 1.15
N VAL A 68 -7.71 -2.67 2.28
CA VAL A 68 -8.24 -3.02 3.60
C VAL A 68 -9.11 -1.89 4.10
N SER A 69 -10.36 -2.19 4.44
CA SER A 69 -11.29 -1.21 4.99
C SER A 69 -10.86 -0.73 6.37
N GLY A 70 -11.44 0.39 6.83
CA GLY A 70 -11.23 0.88 8.19
C GLY A 70 -11.41 -0.20 9.24
N LYS A 71 -10.44 -0.28 10.15
CA LYS A 71 -10.46 -1.13 11.34
C LYS A 71 -10.46 -0.23 12.56
N GLY A 72 -11.52 -0.31 13.34
CA GLY A 72 -11.59 0.25 14.69
C GLY A 72 -11.29 -0.82 15.74
N ALA A 73 -11.09 -0.41 16.97
CA ALA A 73 -10.82 -1.34 18.06
C ALA A 73 -12.06 -2.14 18.50
N GLY A 74 -13.27 -1.74 18.04
CA GLY A 74 -14.54 -2.41 18.30
C GLY A 74 -15.20 -2.03 19.62
N ALA A 75 -16.46 -2.41 19.80
CA ALA A 75 -17.30 -2.03 20.95
C ALA A 75 -16.77 -2.48 22.32
N ASN A 76 -15.96 -3.52 22.33
CA ASN A 76 -15.35 -4.06 23.56
C ASN A 76 -13.90 -3.57 23.77
N ALA A 77 -13.49 -2.56 23.01
CA ALA A 77 -12.14 -2.02 23.14
C ALA A 77 -11.91 -1.43 24.52
N THR A 78 -10.90 -1.91 25.19
CA THR A 78 -10.43 -1.39 26.48
C THR A 78 -9.06 -0.73 26.32
N GLY A 79 -8.68 0.07 27.30
CA GLY A 79 -7.38 0.72 27.32
C GLY A 79 -7.34 2.05 26.57
N ASP A 80 -6.15 2.62 26.58
CA ASP A 80 -5.86 3.89 25.94
C ASP A 80 -5.70 3.76 24.40
N VAL A 81 -5.45 4.87 23.74
CA VAL A 81 -5.25 4.88 22.27
C VAL A 81 -4.07 4.01 21.84
N THR A 82 -3.04 3.83 22.66
CA THR A 82 -1.88 2.97 22.34
C THR A 82 -2.32 1.51 22.25
N ALA A 83 -3.06 1.02 23.24
CA ALA A 83 -3.61 -0.33 23.26
C ALA A 83 -4.60 -0.55 22.11
N GLN A 84 -5.49 0.40 21.87
CA GLN A 84 -6.44 0.32 20.75
C GLN A 84 -5.73 0.35 19.38
N THR A 85 -4.71 1.17 19.20
CA THR A 85 -3.94 1.20 17.96
C THR A 85 -3.21 -0.12 17.71
N THR A 86 -2.65 -0.74 18.75
CA THR A 86 -2.03 -2.08 18.63
C THR A 86 -3.05 -3.10 18.12
N ASN A 87 -4.23 -3.17 18.73
CA ASN A 87 -5.30 -4.06 18.31
C ASN A 87 -5.72 -3.81 16.85
N VAL A 88 -5.89 -2.55 16.46
CA VAL A 88 -6.26 -2.16 15.08
C VAL A 88 -5.20 -2.60 14.07
N LEU A 89 -3.91 -2.40 14.38
CA LEU A 89 -2.82 -2.81 13.48
C LEU A 89 -2.70 -4.33 13.38
N ASP A 90 -3.01 -5.08 14.43
CA ASP A 90 -3.08 -6.56 14.41
C ASP A 90 -4.21 -7.03 13.48
N GLN A 91 -5.38 -6.41 13.51
CA GLN A 91 -6.49 -6.71 12.60
C GLN A 91 -6.14 -6.39 11.13
N ILE A 92 -5.38 -5.30 10.87
CA ILE A 92 -4.88 -4.97 9.54
C ILE A 92 -3.90 -6.05 9.06
N GLU A 93 -2.97 -6.46 9.91
CA GLU A 93 -2.00 -7.51 9.60
C GLU A 93 -2.70 -8.83 9.23
N GLU A 94 -3.74 -9.24 9.96
CA GLU A 94 -4.54 -10.41 9.63
C GLU A 94 -5.23 -10.28 8.27
N SER A 95 -5.82 -9.11 7.97
CA SER A 95 -6.46 -8.85 6.68
C SER A 95 -5.48 -8.90 5.53
N LEU A 96 -4.26 -8.35 5.71
CA LEU A 96 -3.19 -8.40 4.72
C LEU A 96 -2.71 -9.84 4.47
N LYS A 97 -2.48 -10.63 5.53
CA LYS A 97 -2.10 -12.05 5.42
C LYS A 97 -3.14 -12.86 4.68
N LEU A 98 -4.43 -12.64 4.97
CA LEU A 98 -5.53 -13.31 4.26
C LEU A 98 -5.53 -12.97 2.76
N ALA A 99 -5.17 -11.75 2.41
CA ALA A 99 -5.08 -11.29 1.02
C ALA A 99 -3.77 -11.66 0.31
N GLY A 100 -2.82 -12.33 1.00
CA GLY A 100 -1.51 -12.70 0.44
C GLY A 100 -0.48 -11.58 0.46
N SER A 101 -0.69 -10.57 1.32
CA SER A 101 0.20 -9.42 1.53
C SER A 101 0.79 -9.43 2.96
N SER A 102 1.47 -8.36 3.36
CA SER A 102 2.10 -8.19 4.67
C SER A 102 2.24 -6.72 5.03
N MET A 103 2.59 -6.43 6.28
CA MET A 103 2.72 -5.06 6.79
C MET A 103 3.82 -4.26 6.06
N ASP A 104 4.93 -4.88 5.70
CA ASP A 104 6.03 -4.26 4.95
C ASP A 104 5.70 -3.97 3.48
N ARG A 105 4.56 -4.48 2.98
CA ARG A 105 4.05 -4.21 1.63
C ARG A 105 2.96 -3.16 1.60
N VAL A 106 2.67 -2.52 2.72
CA VAL A 106 1.70 -1.43 2.77
C VAL A 106 2.27 -0.18 2.10
N LEU A 107 1.50 0.40 1.20
CA LEU A 107 1.87 1.58 0.41
C LEU A 107 1.31 2.86 1.02
N LYS A 108 0.07 2.79 1.53
CA LYS A 108 -0.64 3.94 2.09
C LYS A 108 -1.44 3.54 3.31
N VAL A 109 -1.47 4.44 4.30
CA VAL A 109 -2.29 4.34 5.51
C VAL A 109 -3.04 5.66 5.72
N ASN A 110 -4.33 5.57 6.05
CA ASN A 110 -5.08 6.66 6.64
C ASN A 110 -5.37 6.31 8.10
N VAL A 111 -5.14 7.28 8.98
CA VAL A 111 -5.40 7.18 10.42
C VAL A 111 -6.43 8.24 10.79
N TYR A 112 -7.50 7.81 11.42
CA TYR A 112 -8.56 8.64 11.95
C TYR A 112 -8.51 8.57 13.48
N LEU A 113 -8.48 9.72 14.13
CA LEU A 113 -8.46 9.84 15.60
C LEU A 113 -9.70 10.61 16.07
N THR A 114 -10.30 10.21 17.17
CA THR A 114 -11.40 10.99 17.75
C THR A 114 -10.92 12.30 18.39
N ASP A 115 -9.62 12.44 18.68
CA ASP A 115 -9.00 13.64 19.25
C ASP A 115 -7.51 13.64 18.91
N MET A 116 -6.96 14.79 18.49
CA MET A 116 -5.53 14.92 18.21
C MET A 116 -4.62 14.77 19.43
N LYS A 117 -5.15 14.88 20.66
CA LYS A 117 -4.38 14.52 21.87
C LYS A 117 -3.94 13.05 21.90
N ASN A 118 -4.59 12.19 21.11
CA ASN A 118 -4.27 10.77 20.94
C ASN A 118 -3.10 10.53 19.96
N PHE A 119 -2.59 11.56 19.27
CA PHE A 119 -1.59 11.41 18.21
C PHE A 119 -0.31 10.74 18.68
N GLU A 120 0.24 11.16 19.83
CA GLU A 120 1.48 10.59 20.38
C GLU A 120 1.29 9.14 20.84
N GLY A 121 0.17 8.82 21.47
CA GLY A 121 -0.14 7.45 21.91
C GLY A 121 -0.32 6.51 20.71
N MET A 122 -1.00 6.97 19.67
CA MET A 122 -1.13 6.23 18.41
C MET A 122 0.25 5.99 17.78
N ASN A 123 1.12 7.00 17.69
CA ASN A 123 2.45 6.87 17.12
C ASN A 123 3.33 5.84 17.87
N LYS A 124 3.22 5.75 19.19
CA LYS A 124 3.94 4.74 19.99
C LYS A 124 3.62 3.31 19.55
N ALA A 125 2.37 3.02 19.25
CA ALA A 125 1.96 1.70 18.76
C ALA A 125 2.25 1.50 17.27
N TYR A 126 2.32 2.58 16.50
CA TYR A 126 2.52 2.57 15.05
C TYR A 126 3.98 2.31 14.65
N ILE A 127 4.94 2.78 15.47
CA ILE A 127 6.37 2.69 15.16
C ILE A 127 6.81 1.24 14.95
N ASN A 128 7.66 1.00 13.94
CA ASN A 128 8.22 -0.31 13.56
C ASN A 128 7.20 -1.37 13.08
N ARG A 129 5.93 -1.01 12.86
CA ARG A 129 4.91 -1.98 12.40
C ARG A 129 5.01 -2.28 10.91
N PHE A 130 5.59 -1.40 10.11
CA PHE A 130 5.60 -1.49 8.64
C PHE A 130 7.00 -1.75 8.05
N GLY A 131 7.94 -2.22 8.85
CA GLY A 131 9.32 -2.45 8.42
C GLY A 131 10.15 -1.17 8.32
N PRO A 132 11.33 -1.22 7.67
CA PRO A 132 12.28 -0.10 7.60
C PRO A 132 11.83 1.02 6.65
N GLU A 133 10.93 0.74 5.71
CA GLU A 133 10.38 1.68 4.74
C GLU A 133 8.87 1.89 5.01
N PRO A 134 8.50 2.76 5.95
CA PRO A 134 7.10 2.94 6.31
C PRO A 134 6.27 3.53 5.16
N PRO A 135 4.96 3.21 5.09
CA PRO A 135 4.06 3.71 4.06
C PRO A 135 3.85 5.23 4.16
N VAL A 136 3.37 5.84 3.07
CA VAL A 136 2.82 7.20 3.16
C VAL A 136 1.60 7.20 4.08
N ARG A 137 1.47 8.21 4.95
CA ARG A 137 0.40 8.29 5.94
C ARG A 137 -0.30 9.64 5.93
N THR A 138 -1.62 9.61 6.06
CA THR A 138 -2.44 10.76 6.42
C THR A 138 -3.05 10.52 7.79
N THR A 139 -3.01 11.51 8.68
CA THR A 139 -3.65 11.42 10.00
C THR A 139 -4.54 12.64 10.19
N VAL A 140 -5.81 12.42 10.55
CA VAL A 140 -6.80 13.46 10.79
C VAL A 140 -7.62 13.16 12.03
N ALA A 141 -8.18 14.22 12.65
CA ALA A 141 -9.20 14.06 13.66
C ALA A 141 -10.58 14.01 13.01
N VAL A 142 -11.46 13.19 13.56
CA VAL A 142 -12.86 13.01 13.14
C VAL A 142 -13.79 13.20 14.35
N THR A 143 -15.04 13.52 14.08
CA THR A 143 -16.02 13.77 15.15
C THR A 143 -16.33 12.50 15.95
N ALA A 144 -16.40 11.35 15.32
CA ALA A 144 -16.65 10.06 15.95
C ALA A 144 -16.18 8.90 15.07
N ILE A 145 -15.91 7.77 15.70
CA ILE A 145 -15.61 6.49 15.09
C ILE A 145 -16.63 5.47 15.58
N PRO A 146 -17.12 4.56 14.75
CA PRO A 146 -18.07 3.52 15.16
C PRO A 146 -17.59 2.75 16.41
N ASP A 147 -18.56 2.27 17.19
CA ASP A 147 -18.33 1.46 18.39
C ASP A 147 -17.49 2.16 19.49
N GLY A 148 -17.35 3.49 19.43
CA GLY A 148 -16.62 4.25 20.45
C GLY A 148 -15.10 4.09 20.40
N SER A 149 -14.56 3.54 19.31
CA SER A 149 -13.12 3.44 19.11
C SER A 149 -12.45 4.81 19.12
N LEU A 150 -11.25 4.91 19.69
CA LEU A 150 -10.42 6.14 19.70
C LEU A 150 -9.64 6.33 18.41
N VAL A 151 -9.46 5.25 17.65
CA VAL A 151 -8.66 5.22 16.41
C VAL A 151 -9.30 4.27 15.40
N GLU A 152 -9.26 4.66 14.13
CA GLU A 152 -9.55 3.79 13.00
C GLU A 152 -8.42 3.91 11.97
N ILE A 153 -8.09 2.81 11.30
CA ILE A 153 -7.03 2.80 10.30
C ILE A 153 -7.48 1.98 9.10
N ASP A 154 -7.30 2.50 7.89
CA ASP A 154 -7.38 1.78 6.63
C ASP A 154 -6.04 1.76 5.91
N CYS A 155 -5.86 0.85 4.95
CA CYS A 155 -4.63 0.83 4.17
C CYS A 155 -4.81 0.28 2.74
N ILE A 156 -3.83 0.61 1.91
CA ILE A 156 -3.60 0.03 0.59
C ILE A 156 -2.22 -0.61 0.59
N ALA A 157 -2.14 -1.87 0.14
CA ALA A 157 -0.91 -2.65 0.04
C ALA A 157 -0.76 -3.26 -1.37
N HIS A 158 0.34 -3.95 -1.60
CA HIS A 158 0.50 -4.80 -2.79
C HIS A 158 0.75 -6.27 -2.40
N ILE A 159 0.54 -7.18 -3.34
CA ILE A 159 0.85 -8.61 -3.22
C ILE A 159 2.28 -8.87 -3.70
#